data_723d6aae6ba52bbd1fc4074269cb1b34
#
_entry.id   723d6aae6ba52bbd1fc4074269cb1b34
#
_cell.length_a   1.000
_cell.length_b   1.000
_cell.length_c   1.000
_cell.angle_alpha   90.00
_cell.angle_beta   90.00
_cell.angle_gamma   90.00
#
_symmetry.space_group_name_H-M   'P 1'
#
loop_
_entity.id
_entity.type
_entity.pdbx_description
1 polymer ?
#
loop_
_entity_poly.entity_id
_entity_poly.type
_entity_poly.pdbx_seq_one_letter_code
_entity_poly.pdbx_strand_id
1 'polypeptide(L)'
;MAITIQEINELRKKTQAGLMDCKKALTEANGDMEAAMEILRKKGQLVAAKRSDRDAAEGCVLAKVDGNYGAMIALKCETDFVAKNADFVALATKIIDAVVAAKCKSMDEVNALTIDGENIKDAITNRSGVTGEKMELDGFNFVEGEDIVAYNHMNQNFLCALVVLNKKGFEEAGKGVAMQVAAMSPIALDADSVPQDVKDSETRNAVDKAKQNQIGKAVENALKKAGINPAHVDSEDHIESNTAKGWITPEEAAKAREIKATVAKEAEANLKEQMIENIAKGMVAKFYKENCLLEQAYIDDNKISVAQYLKSIDKDLTVTDFKRFTLRAE
;
A
#
# COMPACT_ATOMS: atom_id res chain seq x y z
N MET A 1 -11.26 -43.49 -29.22
CA MET A 1 -9.97 -44.06 -28.77
C MET A 1 -9.90 -44.01 -27.25
N ALA A 2 -9.25 -45.00 -26.62
CA ALA A 2 -9.05 -44.92 -25.17
C ALA A 2 -7.90 -43.90 -24.88
N ILE A 3 -8.20 -42.86 -24.12
CA ILE A 3 -7.22 -41.85 -23.73
C ILE A 3 -6.22 -42.48 -22.77
N THR A 4 -4.92 -42.33 -23.05
CA THR A 4 -3.84 -42.89 -22.27
C THR A 4 -3.43 -41.95 -21.12
N ILE A 5 -2.85 -42.52 -20.08
CA ILE A 5 -2.28 -41.73 -18.95
C ILE A 5 -1.15 -40.82 -19.45
N GLN A 6 -0.40 -41.24 -20.47
CA GLN A 6 0.66 -40.42 -21.05
C GLN A 6 0.13 -39.15 -21.70
N GLU A 7 -0.92 -39.26 -22.52
CA GLU A 7 -1.58 -38.10 -23.14
C GLU A 7 -2.16 -37.14 -22.09
N ILE A 8 -2.78 -37.67 -21.02
CA ILE A 8 -3.29 -36.86 -19.91
C ILE A 8 -2.13 -36.11 -19.21
N ASN A 9 -1.02 -36.78 -18.94
CA ASN A 9 0.14 -36.16 -18.29
C ASN A 9 0.84 -35.14 -19.20
N GLU A 10 0.85 -35.36 -20.51
CA GLU A 10 1.38 -34.41 -21.48
C GLU A 10 0.53 -33.13 -21.51
N LEU A 11 -0.79 -33.27 -21.63
CA LEU A 11 -1.71 -32.14 -21.59
C LEU A 11 -1.61 -31.39 -20.26
N ARG A 12 -1.49 -32.12 -19.14
CA ARG A 12 -1.30 -31.53 -17.82
C ARG A 12 0.01 -30.75 -17.70
N LYS A 13 1.11 -31.23 -18.27
CA LYS A 13 2.37 -30.49 -18.31
C LYS A 13 2.27 -29.20 -19.10
N LYS A 14 1.53 -29.18 -20.20
CA LYS A 14 1.33 -28.03 -21.07
C LYS A 14 0.37 -27.00 -20.46
N THR A 15 -0.70 -27.44 -19.81
CA THR A 15 -1.80 -26.56 -19.35
C THR A 15 -1.86 -26.36 -17.84
N GLN A 16 -1.13 -27.17 -17.08
CA GLN A 16 -1.18 -27.25 -15.61
C GLN A 16 -2.59 -27.49 -15.03
N ALA A 17 -3.54 -27.85 -15.86
CA ALA A 17 -4.92 -28.16 -15.45
C ALA A 17 -5.00 -29.45 -14.62
N GLY A 18 -6.06 -29.59 -13.85
CA GLY A 18 -6.30 -30.78 -13.04
C GLY A 18 -6.40 -32.07 -13.88
N LEU A 19 -5.93 -33.21 -13.34
CA LEU A 19 -5.89 -34.49 -14.05
C LEU A 19 -7.25 -34.88 -14.63
N MET A 20 -8.32 -34.68 -13.88
CA MET A 20 -9.69 -34.98 -14.33
C MET A 20 -10.16 -34.06 -15.44
N ASP A 21 -9.76 -32.79 -15.42
CA ASP A 21 -10.08 -31.82 -16.45
C ASP A 21 -9.34 -32.15 -17.75
N CYS A 22 -8.06 -32.47 -17.66
CA CYS A 22 -7.27 -32.94 -18.81
C CYS A 22 -7.89 -34.21 -19.44
N LYS A 23 -8.29 -35.19 -18.61
CA LYS A 23 -8.94 -36.40 -19.08
C LYS A 23 -10.24 -36.10 -19.79
N LYS A 24 -11.11 -35.24 -19.21
CA LYS A 24 -12.39 -34.83 -19.83
C LYS A 24 -12.15 -34.11 -21.15
N ALA A 25 -11.25 -33.14 -21.17
CA ALA A 25 -10.93 -32.36 -22.38
C ALA A 25 -10.42 -33.28 -23.52
N LEU A 26 -9.47 -34.19 -23.22
CA LEU A 26 -9.00 -35.15 -24.21
C LEU A 26 -10.10 -36.11 -24.69
N THR A 27 -11.00 -36.55 -23.80
CA THR A 27 -12.12 -37.39 -24.17
C THR A 27 -13.07 -36.66 -25.13
N GLU A 28 -13.40 -35.40 -24.84
CA GLU A 28 -14.25 -34.54 -25.67
C GLU A 28 -13.60 -34.23 -27.01
N ALA A 29 -12.28 -34.02 -27.00
CA ALA A 29 -11.45 -33.79 -28.20
C ALA A 29 -11.10 -35.06 -28.98
N ASN A 30 -11.59 -36.26 -28.58
CA ASN A 30 -11.26 -37.55 -29.20
C ASN A 30 -9.73 -37.81 -29.28
N GLY A 31 -8.96 -37.34 -28.31
CA GLY A 31 -7.51 -37.49 -28.25
C GLY A 31 -6.71 -36.39 -28.96
N ASP A 32 -7.37 -35.43 -29.58
CA ASP A 32 -6.68 -34.27 -30.18
C ASP A 32 -6.17 -33.32 -29.08
N MET A 33 -4.85 -33.13 -29.04
CA MET A 33 -4.18 -32.35 -28.00
C MET A 33 -4.48 -30.88 -28.10
N GLU A 34 -4.52 -30.33 -29.34
CA GLU A 34 -4.79 -28.91 -29.56
C GLU A 34 -6.25 -28.55 -29.25
N ALA A 35 -7.17 -29.39 -29.70
CA ALA A 35 -8.59 -29.23 -29.38
C ALA A 35 -8.84 -29.36 -27.87
N ALA A 36 -8.14 -30.25 -27.17
CA ALA A 36 -8.22 -30.39 -25.71
C ALA A 36 -7.71 -29.17 -24.98
N MET A 37 -6.61 -28.56 -25.44
CA MET A 37 -6.12 -27.29 -24.90
C MET A 37 -7.14 -26.17 -25.08
N GLU A 38 -7.77 -26.07 -26.23
CA GLU A 38 -8.80 -25.05 -26.51
C GLU A 38 -10.05 -25.24 -25.63
N ILE A 39 -10.46 -26.50 -25.35
CA ILE A 39 -11.55 -26.79 -24.41
C ILE A 39 -11.20 -26.31 -23.01
N LEU A 40 -9.97 -26.57 -22.55
CA LEU A 40 -9.51 -26.10 -21.24
C LEU A 40 -9.42 -24.57 -21.17
N ARG A 41 -8.96 -23.92 -22.25
CA ARG A 41 -8.92 -22.45 -22.36
C ARG A 41 -10.32 -21.83 -22.26
N LYS A 42 -11.30 -22.35 -22.98
CA LYS A 42 -12.71 -21.91 -22.89
C LYS A 42 -13.29 -22.12 -21.50
N LYS A 43 -12.97 -23.24 -20.85
CA LYS A 43 -13.35 -23.49 -19.48
C LYS A 43 -12.77 -22.44 -18.53
N GLY A 44 -11.50 -22.10 -18.69
CA GLY A 44 -10.82 -21.04 -17.93
C GLY A 44 -11.51 -19.68 -18.08
N GLN A 45 -11.85 -19.29 -19.30
CA GLN A 45 -12.58 -18.06 -19.59
C GLN A 45 -13.97 -18.02 -18.89
N LEU A 46 -14.70 -19.13 -18.89
CA LEU A 46 -16.00 -19.23 -18.19
C LEU A 46 -15.84 -19.12 -16.67
N VAL A 47 -14.77 -19.68 -16.09
CA VAL A 47 -14.49 -19.54 -14.65
C VAL A 47 -14.16 -18.09 -14.33
N ALA A 48 -13.27 -17.45 -15.09
CA ALA A 48 -12.89 -16.06 -14.91
C ALA A 48 -14.12 -15.13 -15.03
N ALA A 49 -14.97 -15.34 -16.05
CA ALA A 49 -16.18 -14.55 -16.23
C ALA A 49 -17.18 -14.69 -15.06
N LYS A 50 -17.38 -15.91 -14.54
CA LYS A 50 -18.25 -16.15 -13.38
C LYS A 50 -17.73 -15.58 -12.07
N ARG A 51 -16.47 -15.22 -12.01
CA ARG A 51 -15.80 -14.69 -10.82
C ARG A 51 -15.42 -13.23 -10.93
N SER A 52 -15.81 -12.55 -12.02
CA SER A 52 -15.50 -11.15 -12.26
C SER A 52 -15.89 -10.21 -11.10
N ASP A 53 -17.01 -10.53 -10.43
CA ASP A 53 -17.58 -9.72 -9.34
C ASP A 53 -16.94 -10.02 -7.96
N ARG A 54 -15.98 -10.96 -7.90
CA ARG A 54 -15.30 -11.30 -6.66
C ARG A 54 -14.20 -10.29 -6.36
N ASP A 55 -13.91 -10.12 -5.08
CA ASP A 55 -12.78 -9.33 -4.64
C ASP A 55 -11.49 -10.17 -4.66
N ALA A 56 -10.43 -9.62 -5.25
CA ALA A 56 -9.10 -10.21 -5.29
C ALA A 56 -8.17 -9.35 -4.41
N ALA A 57 -8.18 -9.62 -3.11
CA ALA A 57 -7.43 -8.85 -2.11
C ALA A 57 -6.03 -9.40 -1.82
N GLU A 58 -5.78 -10.67 -2.15
CA GLU A 58 -4.48 -11.34 -1.99
C GLU A 58 -3.70 -11.33 -3.31
N GLY A 59 -2.43 -11.77 -3.31
CA GLY A 59 -1.67 -11.85 -4.54
C GLY A 59 -0.16 -11.85 -4.37
N CYS A 60 0.52 -11.52 -5.47
CA CYS A 60 1.96 -11.42 -5.56
C CYS A 60 2.37 -10.07 -6.15
N VAL A 61 3.06 -9.27 -5.36
CA VAL A 61 3.66 -7.99 -5.76
C VAL A 61 5.16 -8.18 -5.91
N LEU A 62 5.70 -7.82 -7.06
CA LEU A 62 7.12 -7.94 -7.38
C LEU A 62 7.65 -6.66 -7.98
N ALA A 63 8.86 -6.29 -7.58
CA ALA A 63 9.67 -5.24 -8.21
C ALA A 63 10.93 -5.86 -8.82
N LYS A 64 11.31 -5.38 -10.01
CA LYS A 64 12.53 -5.81 -10.71
C LYS A 64 13.17 -4.63 -11.42
N VAL A 65 14.49 -4.68 -11.55
CA VAL A 65 15.31 -3.64 -12.20
C VAL A 65 16.15 -4.28 -13.29
N ASP A 66 16.29 -3.57 -14.41
CA ASP A 66 17.25 -3.86 -15.47
C ASP A 66 17.87 -2.56 -15.99
N GLY A 67 19.14 -2.36 -15.66
CA GLY A 67 19.89 -1.16 -16.02
C GLY A 67 19.28 0.12 -15.46
N ASN A 68 18.80 0.98 -16.35
CA ASN A 68 18.22 2.29 -16.03
C ASN A 68 16.67 2.28 -15.96
N TYR A 69 16.08 1.10 -15.89
CA TYR A 69 14.62 0.92 -15.80
C TYR A 69 14.26 -0.04 -14.65
N GLY A 70 13.29 0.32 -13.87
CA GLY A 70 12.72 -0.52 -12.82
C GLY A 70 11.21 -0.54 -12.91
N ALA A 71 10.60 -1.70 -12.70
CA ALA A 71 9.15 -1.84 -12.68
C ALA A 71 8.66 -2.66 -11.50
N MET A 72 7.39 -2.48 -11.17
CA MET A 72 6.66 -3.31 -10.21
C MET A 72 5.28 -3.65 -10.75
N ILE A 73 4.83 -4.85 -10.41
CA ILE A 73 3.50 -5.35 -10.76
C ILE A 73 2.79 -5.91 -9.54
N ALA A 74 1.46 -5.98 -9.60
CA ALA A 74 0.62 -6.72 -8.66
C ALA A 74 -0.28 -7.69 -9.43
N LEU A 75 -0.01 -8.98 -9.31
CA LEU A 75 -0.90 -10.04 -9.75
C LEU A 75 -1.75 -10.46 -8.55
N LYS A 76 -3.05 -10.21 -8.59
CA LYS A 76 -4.00 -10.46 -7.50
C LYS A 76 -4.74 -11.77 -7.66
N CYS A 77 -5.19 -12.34 -6.54
CA CYS A 77 -6.05 -13.53 -6.44
C CYS A 77 -6.98 -13.42 -5.21
N GLU A 78 -7.91 -14.37 -5.05
CA GLU A 78 -8.89 -14.33 -3.96
C GLU A 78 -8.29 -14.76 -2.61
N THR A 79 -7.37 -15.74 -2.57
CA THR A 79 -6.87 -16.34 -1.33
C THR A 79 -5.36 -16.31 -1.21
N ASP A 80 -4.89 -16.31 0.04
CA ASP A 80 -3.47 -16.44 0.37
C ASP A 80 -2.87 -17.80 0.00
N PHE A 81 -3.69 -18.86 -0.07
CA PHE A 81 -3.27 -20.18 -0.56
C PHE A 81 -2.80 -20.13 -2.00
N VAL A 82 -3.55 -19.45 -2.87
CA VAL A 82 -3.17 -19.24 -4.27
C VAL A 82 -2.00 -18.27 -4.38
N ALA A 83 -2.00 -17.18 -3.62
CA ALA A 83 -0.90 -16.21 -3.60
C ALA A 83 0.47 -16.84 -3.28
N LYS A 84 0.48 -17.88 -2.43
CA LYS A 84 1.70 -18.64 -2.03
C LYS A 84 2.00 -19.81 -2.97
N ASN A 85 1.12 -20.12 -3.93
CA ASN A 85 1.34 -21.24 -4.85
C ASN A 85 2.52 -20.95 -5.78
N ALA A 86 3.43 -21.92 -5.91
CA ALA A 86 4.67 -21.76 -6.69
C ALA A 86 4.41 -21.40 -8.16
N ASP A 87 3.37 -21.99 -8.79
CA ASP A 87 3.05 -21.68 -10.18
C ASP A 87 2.44 -20.30 -10.35
N PHE A 88 1.70 -19.80 -9.33
CA PHE A 88 1.17 -18.43 -9.33
C PHE A 88 2.31 -17.41 -9.20
N VAL A 89 3.25 -17.63 -8.28
CA VAL A 89 4.43 -16.79 -8.13
C VAL A 89 5.32 -16.86 -9.38
N ALA A 90 5.46 -18.03 -10.01
CA ALA A 90 6.19 -18.18 -11.25
C ALA A 90 5.54 -17.40 -12.41
N LEU A 91 4.20 -17.36 -12.48
CA LEU A 91 3.49 -16.54 -13.46
C LEU A 91 3.77 -15.05 -13.23
N ALA A 92 3.66 -14.55 -11.99
CA ALA A 92 3.99 -13.16 -11.65
C ALA A 92 5.45 -12.83 -12.00
N THR A 93 6.39 -13.76 -11.74
CA THR A 93 7.81 -13.60 -12.10
C THR A 93 8.01 -13.48 -13.62
N LYS A 94 7.37 -14.33 -14.41
CA LYS A 94 7.45 -14.23 -15.88
C LYS A 94 6.86 -12.92 -16.40
N ILE A 95 5.78 -12.45 -15.80
CA ILE A 95 5.16 -11.16 -16.17
C ILE A 95 6.13 -10.01 -15.88
N ILE A 96 6.70 -9.90 -14.68
CA ILE A 96 7.63 -8.82 -14.37
C ILE A 96 8.91 -8.89 -15.21
N ASP A 97 9.38 -10.10 -15.52
CA ASP A 97 10.53 -10.29 -16.41
C ASP A 97 10.28 -9.75 -17.82
N ALA A 98 9.10 -10.06 -18.38
CA ALA A 98 8.69 -9.54 -19.70
C ALA A 98 8.50 -8.01 -19.67
N VAL A 99 7.89 -7.48 -18.61
CA VAL A 99 7.68 -6.04 -18.42
C VAL A 99 9.00 -5.28 -18.40
N VAL A 100 9.97 -5.76 -17.63
CA VAL A 100 11.28 -5.12 -17.51
C VAL A 100 12.08 -5.23 -18.81
N ALA A 101 12.05 -6.40 -19.47
CA ALA A 101 12.72 -6.60 -20.75
C ALA A 101 12.16 -5.68 -21.87
N ALA A 102 10.84 -5.45 -21.87
CA ALA A 102 10.17 -4.58 -22.83
C ALA A 102 10.19 -3.09 -22.43
N LYS A 103 10.56 -2.77 -21.17
CA LYS A 103 10.55 -1.41 -20.60
C LYS A 103 9.20 -0.72 -20.76
N CYS A 104 8.12 -1.41 -20.38
CA CYS A 104 6.76 -0.91 -20.49
C CYS A 104 6.54 0.37 -19.70
N LYS A 105 5.75 1.30 -20.25
CA LYS A 105 5.42 2.59 -19.62
C LYS A 105 3.93 2.75 -19.30
N SER A 106 3.13 1.76 -19.66
CA SER A 106 1.69 1.75 -19.39
C SER A 106 1.17 0.33 -19.14
N MET A 107 0.03 0.23 -18.47
CA MET A 107 -0.67 -1.05 -18.28
C MET A 107 -1.12 -1.65 -19.63
N ASP A 108 -1.42 -0.82 -20.62
CA ASP A 108 -1.79 -1.30 -21.96
C ASP A 108 -0.62 -1.98 -22.66
N GLU A 109 0.59 -1.44 -22.55
CA GLU A 109 1.81 -2.07 -23.03
C GLU A 109 2.07 -3.40 -22.31
N VAL A 110 1.92 -3.45 -21.00
CA VAL A 110 2.03 -4.70 -20.21
C VAL A 110 1.03 -5.74 -20.70
N ASN A 111 -0.23 -5.34 -20.88
CA ASN A 111 -1.29 -6.22 -21.35
C ASN A 111 -1.12 -6.73 -22.78
N ALA A 112 -0.33 -6.04 -23.60
CA ALA A 112 -0.01 -6.44 -24.97
C ALA A 112 1.14 -7.46 -25.05
N LEU A 113 1.90 -7.66 -23.97
CA LEU A 113 3.02 -8.60 -23.94
C LEU A 113 2.59 -10.06 -24.05
N THR A 114 3.53 -10.89 -24.48
CA THR A 114 3.40 -12.36 -24.50
C THR A 114 4.46 -12.99 -23.60
N ILE A 115 4.08 -14.06 -22.90
CA ILE A 115 4.96 -14.91 -22.10
C ILE A 115 4.75 -16.36 -22.53
N ASP A 116 5.84 -17.08 -22.78
CA ASP A 116 5.80 -18.48 -23.28
C ASP A 116 4.96 -18.66 -24.58
N GLY A 117 4.84 -17.61 -25.41
CA GLY A 117 4.05 -17.62 -26.64
C GLY A 117 2.56 -17.34 -26.44
N GLU A 118 2.11 -17.03 -25.22
CA GLU A 118 0.73 -16.70 -24.89
C GLU A 118 0.62 -15.24 -24.40
N ASN A 119 -0.48 -14.57 -24.76
CA ASN A 119 -0.74 -13.21 -24.22
C ASN A 119 -0.92 -13.24 -22.68
N ILE A 120 -0.42 -12.22 -21.99
CA ILE A 120 -0.47 -12.15 -20.52
C ILE A 120 -1.91 -12.30 -19.98
N LYS A 121 -2.91 -11.67 -20.61
CA LYS A 121 -4.32 -11.79 -20.19
C LYS A 121 -4.83 -13.22 -20.31
N ASP A 122 -4.45 -13.91 -21.38
CA ASP A 122 -4.84 -15.32 -21.59
C ASP A 122 -4.14 -16.22 -20.57
N ALA A 123 -2.87 -16.01 -20.30
CA ALA A 123 -2.11 -16.75 -19.29
C ALA A 123 -2.73 -16.60 -17.87
N ILE A 124 -3.13 -15.38 -17.49
CA ILE A 124 -3.83 -15.10 -16.23
C ILE A 124 -5.22 -15.79 -16.22
N THR A 125 -5.97 -15.69 -17.32
CA THR A 125 -7.28 -16.33 -17.46
C THR A 125 -7.18 -17.85 -17.35
N ASN A 126 -6.19 -18.46 -17.99
CA ASN A 126 -5.95 -19.89 -17.92
C ASN A 126 -5.58 -20.31 -16.49
N ARG A 127 -4.74 -19.51 -15.79
CA ARG A 127 -4.41 -19.78 -14.39
C ARG A 127 -5.64 -19.67 -13.49
N SER A 128 -6.50 -18.66 -13.68
CA SER A 128 -7.79 -18.54 -13.02
C SER A 128 -8.66 -19.79 -13.22
N GLY A 129 -8.70 -20.32 -14.44
CA GLY A 129 -9.40 -21.56 -14.76
C GLY A 129 -8.87 -22.80 -14.02
N VAL A 130 -7.55 -22.88 -13.82
CA VAL A 130 -6.90 -23.99 -13.12
C VAL A 130 -7.19 -23.95 -11.61
N THR A 131 -7.08 -22.77 -11.00
CA THR A 131 -7.27 -22.60 -9.55
C THR A 131 -8.72 -22.46 -9.14
N GLY A 132 -9.58 -22.02 -10.07
CA GLY A 132 -10.96 -21.68 -9.80
C GLY A 132 -11.15 -20.37 -9.05
N GLU A 133 -10.14 -19.49 -8.98
CA GLU A 133 -10.20 -18.18 -8.35
C GLU A 133 -10.13 -17.04 -9.37
N LYS A 134 -10.72 -15.88 -9.03
CA LYS A 134 -10.47 -14.65 -9.78
C LYS A 134 -8.98 -14.31 -9.73
N MET A 135 -8.44 -13.92 -10.86
CA MET A 135 -7.10 -13.35 -10.97
C MET A 135 -7.11 -12.13 -11.84
N GLU A 136 -6.35 -11.11 -11.46
CA GLU A 136 -6.21 -9.88 -12.22
C GLU A 136 -4.82 -9.27 -12.04
N LEU A 137 -4.29 -8.69 -13.10
CA LEU A 137 -3.11 -7.85 -13.05
C LEU A 137 -3.61 -6.41 -12.83
N ASP A 138 -3.59 -5.97 -11.57
CA ASP A 138 -4.22 -4.72 -11.12
C ASP A 138 -3.21 -3.75 -10.52
N GLY A 139 -1.98 -3.83 -10.90
CA GLY A 139 -0.98 -2.88 -10.47
C GLY A 139 0.23 -2.91 -11.38
N PHE A 140 0.61 -1.72 -11.83
CA PHE A 140 1.84 -1.50 -12.57
C PHE A 140 2.36 -0.10 -12.25
N ASN A 141 3.64 -0.02 -11.91
CA ASN A 141 4.38 1.22 -11.81
C ASN A 141 5.79 1.00 -12.34
N PHE A 142 6.42 2.06 -12.81
CA PHE A 142 7.81 2.04 -13.25
C PHE A 142 8.56 3.30 -12.82
N VAL A 143 9.88 3.21 -12.84
CA VAL A 143 10.82 4.32 -12.67
C VAL A 143 11.93 4.21 -13.71
N GLU A 144 12.49 5.35 -14.09
CA GLU A 144 13.70 5.43 -14.92
C GLU A 144 14.75 6.28 -14.19
N GLY A 145 16.00 5.89 -14.25
CA GLY A 145 17.07 6.64 -13.59
C GLY A 145 18.44 5.99 -13.70
N GLU A 146 19.44 6.63 -13.14
CA GLU A 146 20.82 6.17 -13.26
C GLU A 146 21.14 4.98 -12.36
N ASP A 147 20.60 4.97 -11.15
CA ASP A 147 20.79 3.91 -10.15
C ASP A 147 19.45 3.60 -9.49
N ILE A 148 18.90 2.44 -9.78
CA ILE A 148 17.59 2.03 -9.31
C ILE A 148 17.77 0.82 -8.40
N VAL A 149 17.18 0.86 -7.23
CA VAL A 149 17.19 -0.23 -6.26
C VAL A 149 15.78 -0.75 -6.02
N ALA A 150 15.59 -2.06 -6.20
CA ALA A 150 14.34 -2.75 -5.88
C ALA A 150 14.45 -3.43 -4.52
N TYR A 151 13.37 -3.36 -3.77
CA TYR A 151 13.17 -4.10 -2.52
C TYR A 151 11.88 -4.89 -2.57
N ASN A 152 11.98 -6.21 -2.40
CA ASN A 152 10.85 -7.12 -2.23
C ASN A 152 10.85 -7.62 -0.79
N HIS A 153 9.79 -7.31 -0.02
CA HIS A 153 9.78 -7.50 1.42
C HIS A 153 9.81 -8.98 1.81
N MET A 154 10.93 -9.43 2.40
CA MET A 154 11.13 -10.76 3.02
C MET A 154 10.64 -11.94 2.17
N ASN A 155 10.61 -11.81 0.84
CA ASN A 155 10.06 -12.81 -0.09
C ASN A 155 8.60 -13.22 0.20
N GLN A 156 7.85 -12.35 0.87
CA GLN A 156 6.43 -12.59 1.18
C GLN A 156 5.49 -12.11 0.07
N ASN A 157 6.05 -11.43 -0.95
CA ASN A 157 5.38 -11.00 -2.18
C ASN A 157 4.10 -10.15 -1.99
N PHE A 158 3.96 -9.43 -0.89
CA PHE A 158 2.81 -8.53 -0.66
C PHE A 158 3.20 -7.05 -0.61
N LEU A 159 4.49 -6.74 -0.57
CA LEU A 159 5.02 -5.40 -0.47
C LEU A 159 6.34 -5.29 -1.22
N CYS A 160 6.47 -4.29 -2.06
CA CYS A 160 7.72 -3.95 -2.70
C CYS A 160 7.92 -2.43 -2.80
N ALA A 161 9.16 -2.02 -3.01
CA ALA A 161 9.54 -0.64 -3.25
C ALA A 161 10.60 -0.55 -4.36
N LEU A 162 10.58 0.57 -5.07
CA LEU A 162 11.63 1.01 -5.99
C LEU A 162 12.13 2.36 -5.51
N VAL A 163 13.43 2.57 -5.54
CA VAL A 163 14.08 3.84 -5.22
C VAL A 163 15.06 4.18 -6.31
N VAL A 164 15.07 5.44 -6.76
CA VAL A 164 16.00 5.96 -7.75
C VAL A 164 16.98 6.90 -7.06
N LEU A 165 18.26 6.59 -7.14
CA LEU A 165 19.34 7.46 -6.69
C LEU A 165 19.86 8.33 -7.85
N ASN A 166 20.34 9.52 -7.54
CA ASN A 166 20.93 10.43 -8.52
C ASN A 166 22.35 10.06 -8.96
N LYS A 167 22.95 9.05 -8.35
CA LYS A 167 24.33 8.60 -8.62
C LYS A 167 24.43 7.08 -8.55
N LYS A 168 25.30 6.50 -9.38
CA LYS A 168 25.60 5.05 -9.40
C LYS A 168 26.57 4.63 -8.31
N GLY A 169 26.48 3.34 -7.94
CA GLY A 169 27.42 2.71 -7.03
C GLY A 169 27.06 2.83 -5.55
N PHE A 170 25.84 3.18 -5.23
CA PHE A 170 25.34 3.31 -3.86
C PHE A 170 24.21 2.32 -3.52
N GLU A 171 24.27 1.11 -4.10
CA GLU A 171 23.23 0.08 -3.94
C GLU A 171 22.86 -0.20 -2.48
N GLU A 172 23.84 -0.27 -1.57
CA GLU A 172 23.57 -0.53 -0.14
C GLU A 172 22.79 0.63 0.50
N ALA A 173 23.13 1.87 0.17
CA ALA A 173 22.37 3.04 0.61
C ALA A 173 20.94 3.01 0.04
N GLY A 174 20.83 2.69 -1.25
CA GLY A 174 19.54 2.53 -1.93
C GLY A 174 18.67 1.42 -1.31
N LYS A 175 19.25 0.29 -0.89
CA LYS A 175 18.51 -0.78 -0.16
C LYS A 175 17.98 -0.29 1.18
N GLY A 176 18.80 0.42 1.97
CA GLY A 176 18.35 1.02 3.24
C GLY A 176 17.17 1.95 3.04
N VAL A 177 17.25 2.82 2.01
CA VAL A 177 16.15 3.74 1.68
C VAL A 177 14.93 3.00 1.11
N ALA A 178 15.10 1.95 0.31
CA ALA A 178 13.98 1.15 -0.18
C ALA A 178 13.26 0.40 0.96
N MET A 179 13.98 -0.07 1.97
CA MET A 179 13.38 -0.59 3.21
C MET A 179 12.64 0.50 3.99
N GLN A 180 13.19 1.72 4.07
CA GLN A 180 12.51 2.87 4.65
C GLN A 180 11.18 3.16 3.93
N VAL A 181 11.18 3.23 2.60
CA VAL A 181 9.97 3.42 1.78
C VAL A 181 8.94 2.32 2.06
N ALA A 182 9.38 1.07 2.12
CA ALA A 182 8.50 -0.06 2.39
C ALA A 182 7.86 0.03 3.77
N ALA A 183 8.64 0.38 4.81
CA ALA A 183 8.20 0.38 6.21
C ALA A 183 7.42 1.63 6.61
N MET A 184 7.82 2.81 6.11
CA MET A 184 7.31 4.10 6.59
C MET A 184 6.32 4.76 5.64
N SER A 185 6.02 4.14 4.49
CA SER A 185 4.97 4.57 3.55
C SER A 185 4.99 6.08 3.23
N PRO A 186 6.13 6.68 2.83
CA PRO A 186 6.16 8.09 2.52
C PRO A 186 5.23 8.41 1.34
N ILE A 187 4.55 9.56 1.40
CA ILE A 187 3.63 10.01 0.34
C ILE A 187 4.30 10.90 -0.70
N ALA A 188 5.45 11.49 -0.36
CA ALA A 188 6.20 12.39 -1.22
C ALA A 188 7.71 12.29 -0.93
N LEU A 189 8.52 12.79 -1.86
CA LEU A 189 9.97 12.81 -1.72
C LEU A 189 10.41 13.79 -0.63
N ASP A 190 9.89 15.01 -0.70
CA ASP A 190 10.13 16.12 0.21
C ASP A 190 8.86 16.99 0.34
N ALA A 191 8.94 18.05 1.17
CA ALA A 191 7.83 18.98 1.37
C ALA A 191 7.40 19.71 0.08
N ASP A 192 8.33 19.96 -0.85
CA ASP A 192 8.02 20.65 -2.11
C ASP A 192 7.24 19.75 -3.05
N SER A 193 7.50 18.46 -3.02
CA SER A 193 6.87 17.41 -3.85
C SER A 193 5.46 17.01 -3.38
N VAL A 194 5.03 17.44 -2.17
CA VAL A 194 3.65 17.19 -1.70
C VAL A 194 2.66 17.98 -2.56
N PRO A 195 1.57 17.36 -3.06
CA PRO A 195 0.54 18.06 -3.84
C PRO A 195 -0.07 19.24 -3.09
N GLN A 196 -0.38 20.32 -3.80
CA GLN A 196 -0.83 21.58 -3.19
C GLN A 196 -2.16 21.44 -2.44
N ASP A 197 -3.08 20.64 -2.95
CA ASP A 197 -4.37 20.33 -2.30
C ASP A 197 -4.17 19.60 -0.96
N VAL A 198 -3.18 18.71 -0.87
CA VAL A 198 -2.79 18.03 0.38
C VAL A 198 -2.18 19.05 1.35
N LYS A 199 -1.25 19.91 0.90
CA LYS A 199 -0.68 21.00 1.72
C LYS A 199 -1.75 21.90 2.30
N ASP A 200 -2.72 22.32 1.48
CA ASP A 200 -3.81 23.20 1.88
C ASP A 200 -4.76 22.53 2.87
N SER A 201 -5.05 21.23 2.65
CA SER A 201 -5.88 20.43 3.55
C SER A 201 -5.20 20.26 4.91
N GLU A 202 -3.93 19.84 4.92
CA GLU A 202 -3.18 19.65 6.16
C GLU A 202 -2.96 20.96 6.93
N THR A 203 -2.79 22.07 6.22
CA THR A 203 -2.70 23.39 6.85
C THR A 203 -4.01 23.78 7.52
N ARG A 204 -5.16 23.60 6.86
CA ARG A 204 -6.48 23.82 7.47
C ARG A 204 -6.70 22.95 8.70
N ASN A 205 -6.45 21.64 8.56
CA ASN A 205 -6.56 20.68 9.65
C ASN A 205 -5.69 21.07 10.85
N ALA A 206 -4.45 21.50 10.59
CA ALA A 206 -3.52 21.94 11.62
C ALA A 206 -4.02 23.19 12.36
N VAL A 207 -4.58 24.17 11.64
CA VAL A 207 -5.17 25.39 12.23
C VAL A 207 -6.37 25.03 13.11
N ASP A 208 -7.29 24.21 12.60
CA ASP A 208 -8.48 23.81 13.34
C ASP A 208 -8.12 23.00 14.61
N LYS A 209 -7.19 22.06 14.48
CA LYS A 209 -6.67 21.28 15.60
C LYS A 209 -5.93 22.15 16.62
N ALA A 210 -5.18 23.16 16.17
CA ALA A 210 -4.51 24.12 17.04
C ALA A 210 -5.52 24.94 17.87
N LYS A 211 -6.61 25.42 17.23
CA LYS A 211 -7.71 26.12 17.90
C LYS A 211 -8.37 25.24 18.94
N GLN A 212 -8.79 24.03 18.55
CA GLN A 212 -9.43 23.07 19.45
C GLN A 212 -8.55 22.71 20.65
N ASN A 213 -7.25 22.49 20.43
CA ASN A 213 -6.31 22.21 21.50
C ASN A 213 -6.15 23.38 22.48
N GLN A 214 -6.17 24.63 22.04
CA GLN A 214 -6.09 25.79 22.91
C GLN A 214 -7.39 25.99 23.70
N ILE A 215 -8.54 25.83 23.06
CA ILE A 215 -9.85 25.86 23.75
C ILE A 215 -9.92 24.73 24.80
N GLY A 216 -9.54 23.49 24.41
CA GLY A 216 -9.53 22.35 25.31
C GLY A 216 -8.65 22.57 26.54
N LYS A 217 -7.43 23.11 26.34
CA LYS A 217 -6.53 23.47 27.46
C LYS A 217 -7.12 24.52 28.39
N ALA A 218 -7.83 25.54 27.84
CA ALA A 218 -8.49 26.54 28.68
C ALA A 218 -9.59 25.92 29.54
N VAL A 219 -10.44 25.07 28.95
CA VAL A 219 -11.49 24.33 29.64
C VAL A 219 -10.90 23.39 30.69
N GLU A 220 -9.88 22.61 30.35
CA GLU A 220 -9.20 21.72 31.29
C GLU A 220 -8.63 22.47 32.51
N ASN A 221 -7.99 23.60 32.26
CA ASN A 221 -7.46 24.44 33.36
C ASN A 221 -8.56 25.02 34.23
N ALA A 222 -9.72 25.41 33.66
CA ALA A 222 -10.85 25.91 34.41
C ALA A 222 -11.51 24.82 35.27
N LEU A 223 -11.65 23.60 34.73
CA LEU A 223 -12.13 22.43 35.48
C LEU A 223 -11.20 22.10 36.64
N LYS A 224 -9.89 22.06 36.41
CA LYS A 224 -8.90 21.83 37.51
C LYS A 224 -8.98 22.90 38.62
N LYS A 225 -9.12 24.18 38.23
CA LYS A 225 -9.33 25.29 39.20
C LYS A 225 -10.63 25.15 40.01
N ALA A 226 -11.65 24.57 39.38
CA ALA A 226 -12.93 24.30 40.04
C ALA A 226 -12.90 23.03 40.93
N GLY A 227 -11.77 22.32 41.01
CA GLY A 227 -11.63 21.08 41.78
C GLY A 227 -12.18 19.83 41.06
N ILE A 228 -12.55 19.94 39.77
CA ILE A 228 -13.15 18.86 38.98
C ILE A 228 -12.04 18.16 38.19
N ASN A 229 -11.95 16.83 38.24
CA ASN A 229 -11.02 16.08 37.45
C ASN A 229 -11.48 16.07 35.95
N PRO A 230 -10.71 16.66 35.01
CA PRO A 230 -11.10 16.72 33.61
C PRO A 230 -11.39 15.36 32.99
N ALA A 231 -10.66 14.31 33.38
CA ALA A 231 -10.87 12.95 32.85
C ALA A 231 -12.22 12.32 33.24
N HIS A 232 -12.86 12.82 34.29
CA HIS A 232 -14.19 12.33 34.68
C HIS A 232 -15.33 13.01 33.92
N VAL A 233 -15.03 14.09 33.21
CA VAL A 233 -16.02 14.97 32.56
C VAL A 233 -15.62 15.33 31.12
N ASP A 234 -14.77 14.53 30.47
CA ASP A 234 -14.26 14.78 29.12
C ASP A 234 -15.34 14.69 28.03
N SER A 235 -16.32 13.78 28.20
CA SER A 235 -17.50 13.62 27.34
C SER A 235 -18.80 13.67 28.13
N GLU A 236 -19.94 13.84 27.47
CA GLU A 236 -21.25 13.79 28.16
C GLU A 236 -21.52 12.39 28.72
N ASP A 237 -21.17 11.34 27.97
CA ASP A 237 -21.31 9.94 28.43
C ASP A 237 -20.49 9.68 29.70
N HIS A 238 -19.28 10.26 29.80
CA HIS A 238 -18.48 10.15 31.04
C HIS A 238 -19.08 10.95 32.19
N ILE A 239 -19.64 12.12 31.94
CA ILE A 239 -20.34 12.88 32.97
C ILE A 239 -21.52 12.07 33.54
N GLU A 240 -22.37 11.51 32.67
CA GLU A 240 -23.52 10.69 33.10
C GLU A 240 -23.08 9.41 33.83
N SER A 241 -22.16 8.65 33.23
CA SER A 241 -21.66 7.40 33.81
C SER A 241 -20.96 7.61 35.16
N ASN A 242 -20.14 8.65 35.30
CA ASN A 242 -19.38 8.93 36.48
C ASN A 242 -20.26 9.53 37.59
N THR A 243 -21.32 10.26 37.22
CA THR A 243 -22.37 10.69 38.15
C THR A 243 -23.14 9.47 38.71
N ALA A 244 -23.55 8.55 37.83
CA ALA A 244 -24.25 7.33 38.24
C ALA A 244 -23.40 6.42 39.14
N LYS A 245 -22.09 6.39 38.94
CA LYS A 245 -21.12 5.63 39.78
C LYS A 245 -20.75 6.36 41.07
N GLY A 246 -21.17 7.59 41.28
CA GLY A 246 -20.81 8.42 42.42
C GLY A 246 -19.36 8.92 42.44
N TRP A 247 -18.69 8.92 41.27
CA TRP A 247 -17.32 9.46 41.13
C TRP A 247 -17.31 10.98 41.04
N ILE A 248 -18.40 11.58 40.61
CA ILE A 248 -18.67 13.02 40.61
C ILE A 248 -20.08 13.23 41.17
N THR A 249 -20.30 14.37 41.84
CA THR A 249 -21.62 14.74 42.33
C THR A 249 -22.48 15.37 41.21
N PRO A 250 -23.81 15.38 41.33
CA PRO A 250 -24.69 16.11 40.40
C PRO A 250 -24.33 17.59 40.25
N GLU A 251 -23.90 18.23 41.35
CA GLU A 251 -23.45 19.64 41.36
C GLU A 251 -22.14 19.81 40.56
N GLU A 252 -21.18 18.90 40.72
CA GLU A 252 -19.93 18.90 39.91
C GLU A 252 -20.23 18.67 38.46
N ALA A 253 -21.15 17.76 38.11
CA ALA A 253 -21.59 17.50 36.75
C ALA A 253 -22.21 18.76 36.09
N ALA A 254 -23.13 19.45 36.81
CA ALA A 254 -23.73 20.67 36.32
C ALA A 254 -22.70 21.79 36.14
N LYS A 255 -21.81 21.98 37.12
CA LYS A 255 -20.70 22.94 37.03
C LYS A 255 -19.71 22.64 35.91
N ALA A 256 -19.43 21.36 35.68
CA ALA A 256 -18.56 20.97 34.52
C ALA A 256 -19.17 21.34 33.18
N ARG A 257 -20.48 21.13 32.99
CA ARG A 257 -21.19 21.53 31.75
C ARG A 257 -21.17 23.04 31.56
N GLU A 258 -21.41 23.80 32.62
CA GLU A 258 -21.37 25.28 32.61
C GLU A 258 -19.97 25.78 32.22
N ILE A 259 -18.91 25.27 32.89
CA ILE A 259 -17.51 25.61 32.58
C ILE A 259 -17.18 25.28 31.12
N LYS A 260 -17.54 24.08 30.65
CA LYS A 260 -17.31 23.67 29.26
C LYS A 260 -17.99 24.64 28.29
N ALA A 261 -19.23 25.03 28.52
CA ALA A 261 -19.97 25.90 27.62
C ALA A 261 -19.46 27.36 27.62
N THR A 262 -19.17 27.91 28.80
CA THR A 262 -18.77 29.32 28.94
C THR A 262 -17.31 29.56 28.58
N VAL A 263 -16.42 28.75 29.16
CA VAL A 263 -14.96 28.90 28.94
C VAL A 263 -14.58 28.56 27.51
N ALA A 264 -15.25 27.60 26.86
CA ALA A 264 -14.97 27.32 25.46
C ALA A 264 -15.25 28.52 24.57
N LYS A 265 -16.42 29.19 24.74
CA LYS A 265 -16.78 30.41 23.98
C LYS A 265 -15.83 31.57 24.27
N GLU A 266 -15.46 31.78 25.54
CA GLU A 266 -14.52 32.83 25.93
C GLU A 266 -13.13 32.58 25.36
N ALA A 267 -12.66 31.32 25.40
CA ALA A 267 -11.37 30.92 24.87
C ALA A 267 -11.34 31.10 23.34
N GLU A 268 -12.40 30.69 22.63
CA GLU A 268 -12.52 30.86 21.20
C GLU A 268 -12.46 32.34 20.80
N ALA A 269 -13.21 33.21 21.50
CA ALA A 269 -13.23 34.67 21.25
C ALA A 269 -11.84 35.33 21.52
N ASN A 270 -11.02 34.75 22.41
CA ASN A 270 -9.75 35.30 22.82
C ASN A 270 -8.54 34.58 22.18
N LEU A 271 -8.75 33.72 21.17
CA LEU A 271 -7.65 33.07 20.45
C LEU A 271 -6.74 34.10 19.77
N LYS A 272 -5.46 34.03 20.06
CA LYS A 272 -4.46 34.87 19.38
C LYS A 272 -4.07 34.21 18.07
N GLU A 273 -4.42 34.81 16.95
CA GLU A 273 -4.19 34.30 15.59
C GLU A 273 -2.72 33.90 15.37
N GLN A 274 -1.78 34.77 15.73
CA GLN A 274 -0.33 34.47 15.62
C GLN A 274 0.10 33.23 16.40
N MET A 275 -0.50 32.95 17.56
CA MET A 275 -0.19 31.75 18.33
C MET A 275 -0.73 30.49 17.65
N ILE A 276 -1.96 30.56 17.09
CA ILE A 276 -2.54 29.46 16.34
C ILE A 276 -1.73 29.14 15.11
N GLU A 277 -1.33 30.17 14.34
CA GLU A 277 -0.45 30.00 13.17
C GLU A 277 0.89 29.32 13.53
N ASN A 278 1.53 29.73 14.60
CA ASN A 278 2.80 29.14 15.03
C ASN A 278 2.63 27.66 15.43
N ILE A 279 1.54 27.31 16.12
CA ILE A 279 1.23 25.93 16.47
C ILE A 279 0.93 25.12 15.20
N ALA A 280 0.11 25.66 14.29
CA ALA A 280 -0.23 25.02 13.03
C ALA A 280 1.03 24.77 12.16
N LYS A 281 1.93 25.75 12.04
CA LYS A 281 3.21 25.59 11.36
C LYS A 281 4.03 24.45 11.97
N GLY A 282 4.06 24.31 13.29
CA GLY A 282 4.72 23.20 13.97
C GLY A 282 4.07 21.84 13.64
N MET A 283 2.75 21.78 13.54
CA MET A 283 2.02 20.56 13.15
C MET A 283 2.28 20.18 11.70
N VAL A 284 2.27 21.13 10.77
CA VAL A 284 2.59 20.91 9.36
C VAL A 284 4.05 20.47 9.18
N ALA A 285 4.98 21.09 9.90
CA ALA A 285 6.38 20.65 9.89
C ALA A 285 6.54 19.20 10.40
N LYS A 286 5.74 18.81 11.40
CA LYS A 286 5.71 17.43 11.88
C LYS A 286 5.13 16.49 10.81
N PHE A 287 4.05 16.88 10.13
CA PHE A 287 3.47 16.13 9.03
C PHE A 287 4.52 15.83 7.94
N TYR A 288 5.30 16.82 7.50
CA TYR A 288 6.37 16.61 6.52
C TYR A 288 7.43 15.63 7.03
N LYS A 289 7.86 15.75 8.28
CA LYS A 289 8.82 14.81 8.89
C LYS A 289 8.31 13.36 8.98
N GLU A 290 7.01 13.17 9.06
CA GLU A 290 6.41 11.84 9.15
C GLU A 290 6.07 11.26 7.77
N ASN A 291 5.80 12.11 6.78
CA ASN A 291 5.24 11.69 5.49
C ASN A 291 6.15 11.95 4.27
N CYS A 292 7.22 12.74 4.38
CA CYS A 292 8.16 12.97 3.28
C CYS A 292 9.43 12.14 3.46
N LEU A 293 9.79 11.34 2.45
CA LEU A 293 10.88 10.37 2.52
C LEU A 293 12.19 10.98 3.03
N LEU A 294 12.64 12.08 2.43
CA LEU A 294 13.91 12.71 2.77
C LEU A 294 13.93 13.35 4.16
N GLU A 295 12.76 13.69 4.71
CA GLU A 295 12.60 14.30 6.02
C GLU A 295 12.31 13.29 7.13
N GLN A 296 11.84 12.08 6.79
CA GLN A 296 11.62 11.01 7.77
C GLN A 296 12.91 10.67 8.53
N ALA A 297 12.75 10.32 9.82
CA ALA A 297 13.82 9.72 10.59
C ALA A 297 14.25 8.41 9.94
N TYR A 298 15.57 8.20 9.76
CA TYR A 298 16.09 7.00 9.13
C TYR A 298 15.85 5.76 10.00
N ILE A 299 15.40 4.67 9.39
CA ILE A 299 14.92 3.48 10.09
C ILE A 299 15.98 2.84 11.01
N ASP A 300 17.25 2.86 10.62
CA ASP A 300 18.35 2.28 11.39
C ASP A 300 19.01 3.29 12.36
N ASP A 301 18.79 4.60 12.19
CA ASP A 301 19.23 5.66 13.09
C ASP A 301 18.22 6.81 13.13
N ASN A 302 17.31 6.77 14.07
CA ASN A 302 16.23 7.76 14.22
C ASN A 302 16.68 9.16 14.64
N LYS A 303 17.97 9.38 14.86
CA LYS A 303 18.53 10.70 15.19
C LYS A 303 18.82 11.55 13.95
N ILE A 304 18.91 10.92 12.79
CA ILE A 304 19.17 11.57 11.52
C ILE A 304 18.02 11.33 10.55
N SER A 305 17.82 12.25 9.60
CA SER A 305 16.88 12.04 8.52
C SER A 305 17.47 11.18 7.41
N VAL A 306 16.62 10.63 6.53
CA VAL A 306 17.06 9.92 5.31
C VAL A 306 17.98 10.80 4.47
N ALA A 307 17.67 12.10 4.31
CA ALA A 307 18.54 13.03 3.61
C ALA A 307 19.91 13.17 4.28
N GLN A 308 19.96 13.21 5.61
CA GLN A 308 21.23 13.29 6.36
C GLN A 308 22.01 11.98 6.25
N TYR A 309 21.36 10.84 6.30
CA TYR A 309 21.96 9.54 6.07
C TYR A 309 22.66 9.49 4.70
N LEU A 310 21.95 9.82 3.62
CA LEU A 310 22.51 9.83 2.28
C LEU A 310 23.70 10.77 2.14
N LYS A 311 23.58 12.00 2.67
CA LYS A 311 24.67 12.99 2.69
C LYS A 311 25.88 12.57 3.51
N SER A 312 25.72 11.68 4.49
CA SER A 312 26.85 11.13 5.26
C SER A 312 27.70 10.16 4.44
N ILE A 313 27.13 9.56 3.40
CA ILE A 313 27.80 8.64 2.48
C ILE A 313 28.47 9.41 1.34
N ASP A 314 27.72 10.30 0.69
CA ASP A 314 28.23 11.23 -0.33
C ASP A 314 27.43 12.54 -0.25
N LYS A 315 28.11 13.69 -0.23
CA LYS A 315 27.52 15.02 0.01
C LYS A 315 26.38 15.39 -0.96
N ASP A 316 26.42 14.85 -2.20
CA ASP A 316 25.48 15.16 -3.25
C ASP A 316 24.52 14.00 -3.53
N LEU A 317 24.60 12.91 -2.73
CA LEU A 317 23.72 11.74 -2.89
C LEU A 317 22.32 12.06 -2.40
N THR A 318 21.33 11.75 -3.23
CA THR A 318 19.91 11.90 -2.90
C THR A 318 19.04 10.91 -3.68
N VAL A 319 17.80 10.76 -3.23
CA VAL A 319 16.74 10.07 -3.96
C VAL A 319 16.08 11.07 -4.93
N THR A 320 15.79 10.63 -6.14
CA THR A 320 15.10 11.43 -7.16
C THR A 320 13.68 10.96 -7.45
N ASP A 321 13.39 9.67 -7.23
CA ASP A 321 12.04 9.10 -7.33
C ASP A 321 11.94 7.84 -6.47
N PHE A 322 10.74 7.48 -6.10
CA PHE A 322 10.42 6.20 -5.47
C PHE A 322 9.01 5.76 -5.81
N LYS A 323 8.79 4.45 -5.76
CA LYS A 323 7.45 3.84 -5.86
C LYS A 323 7.32 2.78 -4.78
N ARG A 324 6.11 2.60 -4.28
CA ARG A 324 5.74 1.57 -3.31
C ARG A 324 4.44 0.91 -3.71
N PHE A 325 4.36 -0.39 -3.56
CA PHE A 325 3.12 -1.13 -3.74
C PHE A 325 2.91 -2.13 -2.60
N THR A 326 1.72 -2.16 -2.05
CA THR A 326 1.30 -3.13 -1.02
C THR A 326 -0.09 -3.65 -1.31
N LEU A 327 -0.33 -4.92 -0.97
CA LEU A 327 -1.67 -5.54 -0.98
C LEU A 327 -2.39 -5.42 0.37
N ARG A 328 -1.68 -4.99 1.41
CA ARG A 328 -2.28 -4.80 2.73
C ARG A 328 -2.88 -3.41 2.82
N ALA A 329 -4.09 -3.32 3.41
CA ALA A 329 -4.67 -2.05 3.82
C ALA A 329 -3.76 -1.38 4.86
N GLU A 330 -3.57 -0.08 4.72
CA GLU A 330 -2.78 0.77 5.63
C GLU A 330 -3.69 1.50 6.61
#